data_74f73fed9f349d81aaf98cdec28b25b3
#
_entry.id   74f73fed9f349d81aaf98cdec28b25b3
#
_cell.length_a   1.000
_cell.length_b   1.000
_cell.length_c   1.000
_cell.angle_alpha   90.00
_cell.angle_beta   90.00
_cell.angle_gamma   90.00
#
_symmetry.space_group_name_H-M   'P 1'
#
loop_
_entity.id
_entity.type
_entity.pdbx_description
1 polymer ?
#
loop_
_entity_poly.entity_id
_entity_poly.type
_entity_poly.pdbx_seq_one_letter_code
_entity_poly.pdbx_strand_id
1 'polypeptide(L)'
;MERIKHGNVLMTIDDENKQEALELAKRFANIGYGIYATKGTADLFEVEGLYVHGASKIETEDGKNVLDIIRNGRVNFVINTMSNKKNTSADGFLIRRVSAENNISCMTSLDTANALVKVLESLSFSWVSMNEMGK
;
A
#
# COMPACT_ATOMS: atom_id res chain seq x y z
N MET A 1 11.31 22.60 -7.60
CA MET A 1 9.87 22.44 -7.44
C MET A 1 9.54 21.33 -6.48
N GLU A 2 8.63 21.60 -5.60
CA GLU A 2 8.26 20.64 -4.58
C GLU A 2 7.37 19.53 -5.14
N ARG A 3 7.69 18.29 -4.80
CA ARG A 3 6.90 17.16 -5.25
C ARG A 3 5.64 17.06 -4.39
N ILE A 4 4.52 16.84 -5.04
CA ILE A 4 3.27 16.64 -4.34
C ILE A 4 3.24 15.23 -3.75
N LYS A 5 2.98 15.16 -2.47
CA LYS A 5 2.92 13.90 -1.77
C LYS A 5 1.47 13.48 -1.63
N HIS A 6 1.12 12.38 -2.27
CA HIS A 6 -0.28 11.92 -2.29
C HIS A 6 -0.64 11.07 -1.09
N GLY A 7 0.33 10.37 -0.52
CA GLY A 7 0.07 9.51 0.60
C GLY A 7 0.89 8.24 0.51
N ASN A 8 0.47 7.24 1.25
CA ASN A 8 1.21 5.98 1.32
C ASN A 8 0.24 4.81 1.28
N VAL A 9 0.73 3.67 0.81
CA VAL A 9 -0.05 2.44 0.76
C VAL A 9 0.74 1.34 1.45
N LEU A 10 0.05 0.52 2.25
CA LEU A 10 0.65 -0.63 2.92
C LEU A 10 0.24 -1.88 2.17
N MET A 11 1.20 -2.71 1.84
CA MET A 11 0.96 -3.95 1.11
C MET A 11 1.39 -5.16 1.93
N THR A 12 0.42 -5.99 2.28
CA THR A 12 0.66 -7.26 2.97
C THR A 12 0.19 -8.37 2.03
N ILE A 13 1.14 -8.89 1.28
CA ILE A 13 0.86 -9.71 0.10
C ILE A 13 1.32 -11.14 0.28
N ASP A 14 0.45 -12.09 -0.04
CA ASP A 14 0.83 -13.49 -0.03
C ASP A 14 1.73 -13.80 -1.24
N ASP A 15 2.48 -14.90 -1.12
CA ASP A 15 3.52 -15.22 -2.11
C ASP A 15 2.99 -15.34 -3.52
N GLU A 16 1.81 -15.89 -3.69
CA GLU A 16 1.24 -16.11 -5.01
C GLU A 16 0.97 -14.81 -5.76
N ASN A 17 0.77 -13.73 -5.04
CA ASN A 17 0.37 -12.46 -5.62
C ASN A 17 1.47 -11.42 -5.66
N LYS A 18 2.69 -11.78 -5.24
CA LYS A 18 3.77 -10.79 -5.12
C LYS A 18 4.19 -10.16 -6.44
N GLN A 19 4.21 -10.94 -7.51
CA GLN A 19 4.61 -10.40 -8.81
C GLN A 19 3.60 -9.39 -9.33
N GLU A 20 2.32 -9.72 -9.21
CA GLU A 20 1.28 -8.80 -9.63
C GLU A 20 1.26 -7.57 -8.73
N ALA A 21 1.51 -7.75 -7.44
CA ALA A 21 1.58 -6.63 -6.51
C ALA A 21 2.76 -5.71 -6.83
N LEU A 22 3.85 -6.27 -7.32
CA LEU A 22 4.99 -5.46 -7.73
C LEU A 22 4.61 -4.46 -8.82
N GLU A 23 3.91 -4.92 -9.84
CA GLU A 23 3.48 -4.03 -10.92
C GLU A 23 2.56 -2.94 -10.38
N LEU A 24 1.67 -3.33 -9.47
CA LEU A 24 0.76 -2.39 -8.84
C LEU A 24 1.53 -1.35 -8.01
N ALA A 25 2.53 -1.81 -7.26
CA ALA A 25 3.35 -0.91 -6.44
C ALA A 25 4.10 0.10 -7.30
N LYS A 26 4.58 -0.33 -8.45
CA LYS A 26 5.26 0.57 -9.38
C LYS A 26 4.33 1.70 -9.83
N ARG A 27 3.08 1.35 -10.08
CA ARG A 27 2.10 2.35 -10.50
C ARG A 27 1.80 3.35 -9.39
N PHE A 28 1.65 2.87 -8.15
CA PHE A 28 1.47 3.77 -7.02
C PHE A 28 2.67 4.69 -6.86
N ALA A 29 3.88 4.13 -6.95
CA ALA A 29 5.09 4.93 -6.81
C ALA A 29 5.19 6.00 -7.89
N ASN A 30 4.78 5.67 -9.12
CA ASN A 30 4.84 6.61 -10.24
C ASN A 30 3.98 7.85 -10.02
N ILE A 31 2.92 7.74 -9.26
CA ILE A 31 2.04 8.88 -9.00
C ILE A 31 2.31 9.51 -7.65
N GLY A 32 3.42 9.16 -7.02
CA GLY A 32 3.88 9.85 -5.81
C GLY A 32 3.51 9.20 -4.49
N TYR A 33 2.98 7.98 -4.51
CA TYR A 33 2.66 7.28 -3.28
C TYR A 33 3.89 6.57 -2.71
N GLY A 34 4.03 6.65 -1.38
CA GLY A 34 5.04 5.84 -0.70
C GLY A 34 4.52 4.44 -0.48
N ILE A 35 5.43 3.48 -0.44
CA ILE A 35 5.08 2.07 -0.30
C ILE A 35 5.61 1.54 1.03
N TYR A 36 4.73 0.90 1.79
CA TYR A 36 5.10 0.16 2.99
C TYR A 36 4.81 -1.32 2.75
N ALA A 37 5.69 -2.19 3.19
CA ALA A 37 5.48 -3.62 3.01
C ALA A 37 6.26 -4.40 4.05
N THR A 38 5.79 -5.61 4.35
CA THR A 38 6.54 -6.50 5.23
C THR A 38 7.77 -7.03 4.50
N LYS A 39 8.71 -7.60 5.27
CA LYS A 39 10.07 -7.89 4.79
C LYS A 39 10.12 -8.66 3.48
N GLY A 40 9.39 -9.75 3.37
CA GLY A 40 9.45 -10.56 2.16
C GLY A 40 9.00 -9.81 0.91
N THR A 41 7.94 -9.03 1.05
CA THR A 41 7.43 -8.22 -0.05
C THR A 41 8.37 -7.04 -0.32
N ALA A 42 8.84 -6.41 0.75
CA ALA A 42 9.75 -5.27 0.61
C ALA A 42 11.03 -5.67 -0.11
N ASP A 43 11.59 -6.83 0.25
CA ASP A 43 12.83 -7.30 -0.38
C ASP A 43 12.64 -7.48 -1.89
N LEU A 44 11.52 -8.08 -2.29
CA LEU A 44 11.24 -8.25 -3.72
C LEU A 44 11.12 -6.92 -4.43
N PHE A 45 10.40 -5.99 -3.83
CA PHE A 45 10.19 -4.68 -4.44
C PHE A 45 11.51 -3.92 -4.57
N GLU A 46 12.35 -3.99 -3.56
CA GLU A 46 13.63 -3.28 -3.58
C GLU A 46 14.59 -3.81 -4.64
N VAL A 47 14.57 -5.12 -4.84
CA VAL A 47 15.38 -5.73 -5.91
C VAL A 47 14.98 -5.15 -7.26
N GLU A 48 13.71 -4.80 -7.42
CA GLU A 48 13.20 -4.25 -8.67
C GLU A 48 13.30 -2.73 -8.75
N GLY A 49 13.98 -2.12 -7.80
CA GLY A 49 14.26 -0.69 -7.86
C GLY A 49 13.29 0.22 -7.13
N LEU A 50 12.34 -0.34 -6.40
CA LEU A 50 11.39 0.47 -5.64
C LEU A 50 11.97 0.82 -4.27
N TYR A 51 11.68 2.02 -3.81
CA TYR A 51 11.98 2.41 -2.44
C TYR A 51 10.79 2.03 -1.56
N VAL A 52 11.04 1.21 -0.55
CA VAL A 52 9.97 0.66 0.28
C VAL A 52 10.31 0.84 1.74
N HIS A 53 9.31 1.30 2.50
CA HIS A 53 9.44 1.36 3.96
C HIS A 53 9.08 -0.01 4.53
N GLY A 54 9.99 -0.61 5.27
CA GLY A 54 9.76 -1.93 5.86
C GLY A 54 8.78 -1.87 7.02
N ALA A 55 7.92 -2.87 7.10
CA ALA A 55 7.00 -3.04 8.21
C ALA A 55 7.31 -4.34 8.90
N SER A 56 7.30 -4.35 10.23
CA SER A 56 7.54 -5.55 11.01
C SER A 56 6.26 -6.39 11.09
N LYS A 57 6.43 -7.68 11.41
CA LYS A 57 5.29 -8.55 11.61
C LYS A 57 4.46 -8.07 12.79
N ILE A 58 3.20 -8.50 12.81
CA ILE A 58 2.24 -8.06 13.83
C ILE A 58 2.74 -8.32 15.26
N GLU A 59 3.38 -9.46 15.48
CA GLU A 59 3.82 -9.83 16.83
C GLU A 59 5.10 -9.12 17.27
N THR A 60 5.71 -8.32 16.41
CA THR A 60 6.93 -7.59 16.75
C THR A 60 6.58 -6.28 17.45
N GLU A 61 7.18 -6.05 18.61
CA GLU A 61 6.86 -4.85 19.39
C GLU A 61 7.95 -3.80 19.27
N ASP A 62 8.10 -3.24 18.07
CA ASP A 62 9.11 -2.25 17.80
C ASP A 62 8.52 -0.90 17.36
N GLY A 63 7.21 -0.75 17.46
CA GLY A 63 6.51 0.47 17.04
C GLY A 63 6.43 0.62 15.55
N LYS A 64 6.87 -0.36 14.79
CA LYS A 64 6.90 -0.32 13.32
C LYS A 64 6.20 -1.52 12.69
N ASN A 65 5.41 -2.25 13.48
CA ASN A 65 4.72 -3.39 12.89
C ASN A 65 3.52 -2.91 12.07
N VAL A 66 2.94 -3.84 11.34
CA VAL A 66 1.85 -3.53 10.41
C VAL A 66 0.72 -2.77 11.10
N LEU A 67 0.33 -3.20 12.30
CA LEU A 67 -0.76 -2.55 13.00
C LEU A 67 -0.38 -1.16 13.50
N ASP A 68 0.86 -0.98 13.94
CA ASP A 68 1.35 0.34 14.37
C ASP A 68 1.29 1.33 13.23
N ILE A 69 1.69 0.91 12.04
CA ILE A 69 1.69 1.77 10.85
C ILE A 69 0.28 2.24 10.55
N ILE A 70 -0.70 1.35 10.65
CA ILE A 70 -2.10 1.70 10.41
C ILE A 70 -2.61 2.65 11.50
N ARG A 71 -2.35 2.31 12.77
CA ARG A 71 -2.82 3.12 13.89
C ARG A 71 -2.24 4.51 13.90
N ASN A 72 -1.00 4.65 13.45
CA ASN A 72 -0.33 5.95 13.44
C ASN A 72 -0.67 6.79 12.22
N GLY A 73 -1.55 6.31 11.37
CA GLY A 73 -2.00 7.07 10.21
C GLY A 73 -0.94 7.28 9.15
N ARG A 74 0.02 6.38 9.08
CA ARG A 74 1.11 6.53 8.11
C ARG A 74 0.71 6.14 6.70
N VAL A 75 -0.40 5.44 6.54
CA VAL A 75 -0.86 4.99 5.23
C VAL A 75 -2.30 5.38 5.02
N ASN A 76 -2.68 5.56 3.76
CA ASN A 76 -4.03 5.93 3.37
C ASN A 76 -4.84 4.73 2.89
N PHE A 77 -4.17 3.71 2.40
CA PHE A 77 -4.79 2.49 1.88
C PHE A 77 -4.00 1.29 2.33
N VAL A 78 -4.69 0.18 2.51
CA VAL A 78 -4.07 -1.11 2.83
C VAL A 78 -4.51 -2.11 1.76
N ILE A 79 -3.54 -2.83 1.20
CA ILE A 79 -3.82 -3.92 0.26
C ILE A 79 -3.35 -5.20 0.94
N ASN A 80 -4.29 -6.02 1.36
CA ASN A 80 -4.02 -7.19 2.17
C ASN A 80 -4.60 -8.44 1.54
N THR A 81 -3.81 -9.10 0.66
CA THR A 81 -4.26 -10.32 0.03
C THR A 81 -4.11 -11.53 0.95
N MET A 82 -3.38 -11.37 2.04
CA MET A 82 -3.21 -12.46 3.01
C MET A 82 -4.53 -12.90 3.63
N SER A 83 -5.50 -12.00 3.70
CA SER A 83 -6.80 -12.32 4.28
C SER A 83 -7.56 -13.38 3.49
N ASN A 84 -7.14 -13.65 2.26
CA ASN A 84 -7.77 -14.67 1.42
C ASN A 84 -7.20 -16.05 1.63
N LYS A 85 -6.17 -16.17 2.46
CA LYS A 85 -5.54 -17.45 2.77
C LYS A 85 -6.15 -18.03 4.02
N LYS A 86 -6.55 -19.29 3.96
CA LYS A 86 -7.21 -19.93 5.09
C LYS A 86 -6.33 -20.00 6.33
N ASN A 87 -5.02 -20.03 6.15
CA ASN A 87 -4.10 -20.21 7.27
C ASN A 87 -3.66 -18.90 7.90
N THR A 88 -4.04 -17.78 7.33
CA THR A 88 -3.59 -16.47 7.83
C THR A 88 -4.75 -15.63 8.31
N SER A 89 -5.88 -16.26 8.51
CA SER A 89 -7.11 -15.53 8.83
C SER A 89 -6.99 -14.63 10.05
N ALA A 90 -6.23 -15.06 11.06
CA ALA A 90 -6.10 -14.26 12.28
C ALA A 90 -5.43 -12.92 11.99
N ASP A 91 -4.28 -12.95 11.32
CA ASP A 91 -3.55 -11.73 11.00
C ASP A 91 -4.32 -10.88 10.00
N GLY A 92 -4.89 -11.52 8.98
CA GLY A 92 -5.67 -10.81 7.99
C GLY A 92 -6.88 -10.12 8.60
N PHE A 93 -7.52 -10.81 9.54
CA PHE A 93 -8.67 -10.25 10.24
C PHE A 93 -8.26 -9.02 11.05
N LEU A 94 -7.14 -9.10 11.77
CA LEU A 94 -6.66 -7.99 12.57
C LEU A 94 -6.33 -6.78 11.71
N ILE A 95 -5.69 -7.00 10.57
CA ILE A 95 -5.34 -5.92 9.66
C ILE A 95 -6.59 -5.22 9.17
N ARG A 96 -7.60 -5.99 8.77
CA ARG A 96 -8.86 -5.40 8.31
C ARG A 96 -9.56 -4.63 9.40
N ARG A 97 -9.59 -5.21 10.61
CA ARG A 97 -10.27 -4.59 11.74
C ARG A 97 -9.62 -3.28 12.14
N VAL A 98 -8.29 -3.28 12.27
CA VAL A 98 -7.57 -2.07 12.67
C VAL A 98 -7.68 -1.01 11.59
N SER A 99 -7.67 -1.42 10.32
CA SER A 99 -7.88 -0.47 9.23
C SER A 99 -9.23 0.21 9.35
N ALA A 100 -10.29 -0.59 9.56
CA ALA A 100 -11.63 -0.04 9.70
C ALA A 100 -11.74 0.89 10.90
N GLU A 101 -11.13 0.50 12.01
CA GLU A 101 -11.16 1.32 13.23
C GLU A 101 -10.48 2.68 13.03
N ASN A 102 -9.57 2.76 12.07
CA ASN A 102 -8.83 3.99 11.79
C ASN A 102 -9.29 4.66 10.50
N ASN A 103 -10.42 4.23 9.96
CA ASN A 103 -11.01 4.81 8.75
C ASN A 103 -10.08 4.71 7.53
N ILE A 104 -9.35 3.61 7.43
CA ILE A 104 -8.46 3.36 6.31
C ILE A 104 -9.05 2.24 5.47
N SER A 105 -9.13 2.45 4.17
CA SER A 105 -9.65 1.44 3.25
C SER A 105 -8.70 0.26 3.16
N CYS A 106 -9.24 -0.94 3.37
CA CYS A 106 -8.46 -2.17 3.26
C CYS A 106 -9.02 -3.00 2.12
N MET A 107 -8.21 -3.18 1.09
CA MET A 107 -8.60 -3.96 -0.08
C MET A 107 -8.00 -5.36 0.03
N THR A 108 -8.80 -6.37 -0.23
CA THR A 108 -8.37 -7.76 -0.07
C THR A 108 -8.07 -8.45 -1.40
N SER A 109 -8.21 -7.74 -2.51
CA SER A 109 -7.87 -8.29 -3.82
C SER A 109 -7.09 -7.27 -4.62
N LEU A 110 -6.25 -7.77 -5.52
CA LEU A 110 -5.48 -6.89 -6.39
C LEU A 110 -6.35 -6.26 -7.47
N ASP A 111 -7.46 -6.90 -7.82
CA ASP A 111 -8.38 -6.31 -8.78
C ASP A 111 -8.94 -4.99 -8.28
N THR A 112 -9.36 -4.97 -7.02
CA THR A 112 -9.87 -3.74 -6.41
C THR A 112 -8.79 -2.68 -6.34
N ALA A 113 -7.57 -3.08 -5.97
CA ALA A 113 -6.45 -2.16 -5.91
C ALA A 113 -6.08 -1.60 -7.28
N ASN A 114 -6.17 -2.43 -8.32
CA ASN A 114 -5.94 -1.97 -9.68
C ASN A 114 -6.97 -0.93 -10.10
N ALA A 115 -8.23 -1.15 -9.74
CA ALA A 115 -9.27 -0.17 -10.04
C ALA A 115 -8.98 1.15 -9.34
N LEU A 116 -8.54 1.08 -8.08
CA LEU A 116 -8.21 2.28 -7.33
C LEU A 116 -7.06 3.04 -7.97
N VAL A 117 -5.97 2.34 -8.31
CA VAL A 117 -4.80 3.04 -8.86
C VAL A 117 -5.12 3.68 -10.21
N LYS A 118 -6.01 3.08 -11.00
CA LYS A 118 -6.43 3.70 -12.24
C LYS A 118 -7.13 5.03 -12.00
N VAL A 119 -7.98 5.09 -10.98
CA VAL A 119 -8.65 6.34 -10.63
C VAL A 119 -7.61 7.36 -10.17
N LEU A 120 -6.69 6.94 -9.32
CA LEU A 120 -5.67 7.86 -8.81
C LEU A 120 -4.75 8.36 -9.92
N GLU A 121 -4.42 7.50 -10.88
CA GLU A 121 -3.61 7.92 -12.03
C GLU A 121 -4.35 8.96 -12.85
N SER A 122 -5.63 8.76 -13.05
CA SER A 122 -6.44 9.71 -13.80
C SER A 122 -6.51 11.06 -13.10
N LEU A 123 -6.71 11.06 -11.79
CA LEU A 123 -6.77 12.29 -11.01
C LEU A 123 -5.43 13.01 -11.01
N SER A 124 -4.35 12.26 -10.88
CA SER A 124 -3.01 12.83 -10.87
C SER A 124 -2.70 13.50 -12.20
N PHE A 125 -3.05 12.85 -13.30
CA PHE A 125 -2.84 13.39 -14.63
C PHE A 125 -3.68 14.66 -14.83
N SER A 126 -4.94 14.61 -14.43
CA SER A 126 -5.83 15.76 -14.57
C SER A 126 -5.30 16.96 -13.78
N TRP A 127 -4.79 16.72 -12.57
CA TRP A 127 -4.25 17.79 -11.75
C TRP A 127 -3.06 18.47 -12.42
N VAL A 128 -2.15 17.67 -12.97
CA VAL A 128 -0.98 18.21 -13.65
C VAL A 128 -1.38 19.02 -14.85
N SER A 129 -2.30 18.51 -15.65
CA SER A 129 -2.77 19.23 -16.85
C SER A 129 -3.41 20.55 -16.50
N MET A 130 -4.27 20.56 -15.49
CA MET A 130 -4.93 21.78 -15.05
C MET A 130 -3.93 22.79 -14.51
N ASN A 131 -2.96 22.31 -13.78
CA ASN A 131 -1.95 23.18 -13.20
C ASN A 131 -1.09 23.85 -14.28
N GLU A 132 -0.76 23.09 -15.32
CA GLU A 132 0.01 23.64 -16.43
C GLU A 132 -0.78 24.67 -17.21
N MET A 133 -2.05 24.40 -17.39
CA MET A 133 -2.91 25.34 -18.13
C MET A 133 -3.17 26.62 -17.36
N GLY A 134 -3.07 26.56 -16.05
CA GLY A 134 -3.31 27.71 -15.21
C GLY A 134 -2.16 28.72 -15.17
N LYS A 135 -1.09 28.41 -15.85
CA LYS A 135 0.05 29.34 -15.90
C LYS A 135 -0.14 30.40 -16.99
#